data_d76f08c138031a4c04b33ca71bb19887
#
_entry.id   d76f08c138031a4c04b33ca71bb19887
#
_cell.length_a   1.000
_cell.length_b   1.000
_cell.length_c   1.000
_cell.angle_alpha   90.00
_cell.angle_beta   90.00
_cell.angle_gamma   90.00
#
_symmetry.space_group_name_H-M   'P 1'
#
loop_
_entity.id
_entity.type
_entity.pdbx_description
1 polymer ?
#
loop_
_entity_poly.entity_id
_entity_poly.type
_entity_poly.pdbx_seq_one_letter_code
_entity_poly.pdbx_strand_id
1 'polypeptide(L)'
;HIPHCETRDGVSGNCFTHGTALLLWRKTLVDEEGSDLHLLRMAPLAYFDAPGLEIRQLPTAFGPISLAAHWDPAAGRFRCRLIPPPRPGWKHLRLHLPPLPGLRDVTLNGQRHSPDLAEIVIPAGRAQPFLREAKGKIR
;
A
#
# COMPACT_ATOMS: atom_id res chain seq x y z
N HIS A 1 38.80 11.30 -8.45
CA HIS A 1 37.58 10.66 -8.97
C HIS A 1 36.71 10.26 -7.83
N ILE A 2 35.51 10.77 -7.79
CA ILE A 2 34.52 10.33 -6.83
C ILE A 2 33.90 9.06 -7.39
N PRO A 3 34.00 7.95 -6.68
CA PRO A 3 33.34 6.74 -7.14
C PRO A 3 31.84 6.88 -6.88
N HIS A 4 31.20 7.73 -7.65
CA HIS A 4 29.78 7.71 -7.71
C HIS A 4 29.38 6.40 -8.32
N CYS A 5 28.30 5.86 -7.89
CA CYS A 5 27.84 4.59 -8.39
C CYS A 5 27.34 4.65 -9.83
N GLU A 6 27.70 5.70 -10.52
CA GLU A 6 27.36 5.85 -11.92
C GLU A 6 28.30 5.05 -12.80
N THR A 7 27.76 4.39 -13.77
CA THR A 7 28.54 3.85 -14.84
C THR A 7 28.80 4.93 -15.86
N ARG A 8 29.78 4.65 -16.71
CA ARG A 8 30.13 5.56 -17.78
C ARG A 8 28.98 5.81 -18.75
N ASP A 9 28.09 4.86 -18.87
CA ASP A 9 27.05 4.87 -19.89
C ASP A 9 25.70 5.28 -19.36
N GLY A 10 25.61 5.64 -18.11
CA GLY A 10 24.35 6.02 -17.60
C GLY A 10 24.25 6.08 -16.09
N VAL A 11 23.06 6.10 -15.65
CA VAL A 11 22.69 6.39 -14.29
C VAL A 11 22.47 5.15 -13.45
N SER A 12 22.55 3.99 -14.04
CA SER A 12 22.18 2.75 -13.34
C SER A 12 23.04 2.46 -12.11
N GLY A 13 24.22 3.01 -12.06
CA GLY A 13 25.10 2.84 -10.92
C GLY A 13 25.10 4.01 -9.93
N ASN A 14 24.26 4.98 -10.11
CA ASN A 14 24.25 6.17 -9.27
C ASN A 14 23.56 5.92 -7.94
N CYS A 15 24.31 5.96 -6.85
CA CYS A 15 23.76 5.70 -5.51
C CYS A 15 22.69 6.70 -5.09
N PHE A 16 22.84 7.96 -5.47
CA PHE A 16 21.86 8.98 -5.18
C PHE A 16 20.54 8.72 -5.89
N THR A 17 20.62 8.42 -7.18
CA THR A 17 19.44 8.14 -7.99
C THR A 17 18.72 6.90 -7.47
N HIS A 18 19.45 5.85 -7.15
CA HIS A 18 18.87 4.62 -6.63
C HIS A 18 18.20 4.85 -5.27
N GLY A 19 18.85 5.56 -4.36
CA GLY A 19 18.26 5.86 -3.06
C GLY A 19 17.00 6.70 -3.17
N THR A 20 17.00 7.71 -4.04
CA THR A 20 15.82 8.53 -4.30
C THR A 20 14.69 7.73 -4.94
N ALA A 21 15.01 6.87 -5.89
CA ALA A 21 14.03 6.02 -6.56
C ALA A 21 13.37 5.05 -5.58
N LEU A 22 14.12 4.45 -4.67
CA LEU A 22 13.58 3.57 -3.64
C LEU A 22 12.66 4.31 -2.68
N LEU A 23 13.02 5.52 -2.29
CA LEU A 23 12.19 6.35 -1.43
C LEU A 23 10.87 6.73 -2.10
N LEU A 24 10.93 7.13 -3.35
CA LEU A 24 9.74 7.47 -4.13
C LEU A 24 8.85 6.24 -4.33
N TRP A 25 9.44 5.11 -4.64
CA TRP A 25 8.71 3.85 -4.78
C TRP A 25 7.97 3.48 -3.51
N ARG A 26 8.64 3.58 -2.35
CA ARG A 26 8.01 3.34 -1.05
C ARG A 26 6.82 4.27 -0.83
N LYS A 27 6.95 5.55 -1.18
CA LYS A 27 5.88 6.53 -1.00
C LYS A 27 4.65 6.25 -1.86
N THR A 28 4.80 5.58 -2.99
CA THR A 28 3.63 5.15 -3.76
C THR A 28 2.80 4.11 -3.04
N LEU A 29 3.43 3.33 -2.17
CA LEU A 29 2.80 2.24 -1.43
C LEU A 29 2.33 2.68 -0.06
N VAL A 30 3.21 3.31 0.71
CA VAL A 30 2.90 3.79 2.06
C VAL A 30 3.53 5.16 2.25
N ASP A 31 2.73 6.16 2.51
CA ASP A 31 3.18 7.52 2.78
C ASP A 31 2.68 7.97 4.14
N GLU A 32 3.61 8.39 4.98
CA GLU A 32 3.31 8.83 6.33
C GLU A 32 3.18 10.35 6.35
N GLU A 33 2.00 10.84 6.70
CA GLU A 33 1.74 12.26 6.90
C GLU A 33 1.28 12.50 8.33
N GLY A 34 2.22 12.92 9.19
CA GLY A 34 1.93 13.09 10.61
C GLY A 34 1.50 11.75 11.23
N SER A 35 0.27 11.70 11.73
CA SER A 35 -0.31 10.49 12.33
C SER A 35 -1.18 9.69 11.37
N ASP A 36 -1.27 10.11 10.12
CA ASP A 36 -2.03 9.40 9.10
C ASP A 36 -1.10 8.60 8.19
N LEU A 37 -1.53 7.39 7.85
CA LEU A 37 -0.83 6.53 6.91
C LEU A 37 -1.66 6.44 5.63
N HIS A 38 -1.10 6.93 4.53
CA HIS A 38 -1.74 6.85 3.22
C HIS A 38 -1.22 5.63 2.48
N LEU A 39 -2.12 4.75 2.10
CA LEU A 39 -1.79 3.50 1.42
C LEU A 39 -2.21 3.59 -0.04
N LEU A 40 -1.32 3.22 -0.93
CA LEU A 40 -1.56 3.12 -2.37
C LEU A 40 -1.97 4.43 -3.04
N ARG A 41 -1.66 5.57 -2.42
CA ARG A 41 -2.11 6.89 -2.91
C ARG A 41 -1.64 7.19 -4.33
N MET A 42 -0.45 6.74 -4.68
CA MET A 42 0.13 6.98 -5.99
C MET A 42 0.52 5.68 -6.71
N ALA A 43 -0.07 4.56 -6.29
CA ALA A 43 0.26 3.27 -6.88
C ALA A 43 -0.30 3.16 -8.31
N PRO A 44 0.54 2.80 -9.30
CA PRO A 44 0.05 2.56 -10.64
C PRO A 44 -0.90 1.37 -10.71
N LEU A 45 -1.86 1.42 -11.62
CA LEU A 45 -2.82 0.34 -11.83
C LEU A 45 -2.17 -1.01 -12.08
N ALA A 46 -1.05 -1.01 -12.80
CA ALA A 46 -0.31 -2.22 -13.13
C ALA A 46 0.14 -3.03 -11.90
N TYR A 47 0.27 -2.38 -10.73
CA TYR A 47 0.63 -3.07 -9.50
C TYR A 47 -0.42 -4.09 -9.05
N PHE A 48 -1.66 -3.88 -9.44
CA PHE A 48 -2.78 -4.70 -8.99
C PHE A 48 -3.17 -5.82 -9.95
N ASP A 49 -2.52 -5.89 -11.11
CA ASP A 49 -2.72 -6.96 -12.07
C ASP A 49 -2.26 -8.31 -11.48
N ALA A 50 -2.79 -9.38 -12.01
CA ALA A 50 -2.43 -10.71 -11.53
C ALA A 50 -0.91 -10.96 -11.58
N PRO A 51 -0.30 -11.49 -10.51
CA PRO A 51 -0.93 -12.07 -9.31
C PRO A 51 -1.33 -11.05 -8.25
N GLY A 52 -1.11 -9.75 -8.48
CA GLY A 52 -1.43 -8.68 -7.57
C GLY A 52 -0.22 -8.15 -6.81
N LEU A 53 -0.47 -7.17 -5.94
CA LEU A 53 0.54 -6.54 -5.11
C LEU A 53 0.57 -7.21 -3.74
N GLU A 54 1.77 -7.53 -3.29
CA GLU A 54 1.96 -8.05 -1.92
C GLU A 54 3.13 -7.32 -1.27
N ILE A 55 2.86 -6.72 -0.12
CA ILE A 55 3.85 -6.04 0.71
C ILE A 55 3.86 -6.73 2.07
N ARG A 56 5.01 -7.23 2.48
CA ARG A 56 5.16 -7.89 3.77
C ARG A 56 6.05 -7.08 4.68
N GLN A 57 5.50 -6.72 5.85
CA GLN A 57 6.24 -6.10 6.94
C GLN A 57 7.06 -4.88 6.51
N LEU A 58 6.44 -3.99 5.76
CA LEU A 58 7.07 -2.73 5.38
C LEU A 58 7.21 -1.84 6.62
N PRO A 59 8.42 -1.40 6.97
CA PRO A 59 8.61 -0.59 8.17
C PRO A 59 7.92 0.77 8.08
N THR A 60 7.25 1.16 9.15
CA THR A 60 6.73 2.51 9.34
C THR A 60 7.14 3.03 10.71
N ALA A 61 6.89 4.31 10.97
CA ALA A 61 7.13 4.89 12.29
C ALA A 61 6.34 4.18 13.41
N PHE A 62 5.27 3.48 13.06
CA PHE A 62 4.38 2.79 14.00
C PHE A 62 4.56 1.26 13.98
N GLY A 63 5.61 0.78 13.35
CA GLY A 63 5.89 -0.63 13.19
C GLY A 63 5.60 -1.13 11.77
N PRO A 64 5.81 -2.42 11.52
CA PRO A 64 5.63 -2.97 10.18
C PRO A 64 4.16 -3.04 9.77
N ILE A 65 3.90 -2.76 8.51
CA ILE A 65 2.59 -2.88 7.88
C ILE A 65 2.65 -3.92 6.76
N SER A 66 1.61 -4.72 6.62
CA SER A 66 1.49 -5.68 5.53
C SER A 66 0.21 -5.44 4.75
N LEU A 67 0.30 -5.58 3.44
CA LEU A 67 -0.79 -5.26 2.54
C LEU A 67 -0.75 -6.22 1.35
N ALA A 68 -1.90 -6.74 0.94
CA ALA A 68 -2.06 -7.46 -0.30
C ALA A 68 -3.27 -6.91 -1.05
N ALA A 69 -3.10 -6.61 -2.32
CA ALA A 69 -4.16 -6.03 -3.14
C ALA A 69 -4.18 -6.66 -4.52
N HIS A 70 -5.38 -6.95 -5.01
CA HIS A 70 -5.59 -7.57 -6.31
C HIS A 70 -6.79 -6.96 -7.02
N TRP A 71 -6.63 -6.69 -8.30
CA TRP A 71 -7.67 -6.21 -9.19
C TRP A 71 -8.05 -7.29 -10.19
N ASP A 72 -9.33 -7.65 -10.22
CA ASP A 72 -9.91 -8.56 -11.21
C ASP A 72 -10.83 -7.77 -12.14
N PRO A 73 -10.37 -7.40 -13.32
CA PRO A 73 -11.17 -6.59 -14.25
C PRO A 73 -12.38 -7.34 -14.80
N ALA A 74 -12.30 -8.65 -14.93
CA ALA A 74 -13.42 -9.46 -15.44
C ALA A 74 -14.60 -9.44 -14.48
N ALA A 75 -14.33 -9.51 -13.17
CA ALA A 75 -15.36 -9.46 -12.13
C ALA A 75 -15.67 -8.04 -11.66
N GLY A 76 -14.84 -7.06 -12.02
CA GLY A 76 -14.94 -5.69 -11.49
C GLY A 76 -14.67 -5.63 -10.00
N ARG A 77 -13.77 -6.46 -9.48
CA ARG A 77 -13.55 -6.65 -8.06
C ARG A 77 -12.14 -6.25 -7.64
N PHE A 78 -12.07 -5.40 -6.63
CA PHE A 78 -10.83 -5.05 -5.97
C PHE A 78 -10.83 -5.63 -4.56
N ARG A 79 -9.83 -6.44 -4.25
CA ARG A 79 -9.67 -7.06 -2.94
C ARG A 79 -8.41 -6.57 -2.28
N CYS A 80 -8.52 -6.19 -1.02
CA CYS A 80 -7.38 -5.76 -0.23
C CYS A 80 -7.39 -6.46 1.12
N ARG A 81 -6.21 -6.90 1.56
CA ARG A 81 -5.98 -7.41 2.90
C ARG A 81 -4.91 -6.58 3.54
N LEU A 82 -5.14 -6.18 4.77
CA LEU A 82 -4.29 -5.22 5.46
C LEU A 82 -4.05 -5.68 6.90
N ILE A 83 -2.78 -5.72 7.30
CA ILE A 83 -2.39 -5.84 8.70
C ILE A 83 -1.82 -4.50 9.12
N PRO A 84 -2.54 -3.73 9.95
CA PRO A 84 -2.08 -2.42 10.40
C PRO A 84 -0.81 -2.50 11.25
N PRO A 85 -0.06 -1.41 11.36
CA PRO A 85 1.10 -1.38 12.24
C PRO A 85 0.69 -1.54 13.70
N PRO A 86 1.47 -2.26 14.51
CA PRO A 86 1.06 -2.64 15.88
C PRO A 86 1.22 -1.55 16.91
N ARG A 87 2.09 -0.55 16.67
CA ARG A 87 2.37 0.48 17.66
C ARG A 87 1.30 1.56 17.65
N PRO A 88 0.97 2.11 18.82
CA PRO A 88 0.04 3.23 18.89
C PRO A 88 0.66 4.51 18.32
N GLY A 89 -0.17 5.51 18.10
CA GLY A 89 0.25 6.82 17.62
C GLY A 89 -0.30 7.23 16.28
N TRP A 90 -0.59 6.27 15.39
CA TRP A 90 -1.28 6.59 14.15
C TRP A 90 -2.78 6.81 14.43
N LYS A 91 -3.39 7.74 13.72
CA LYS A 91 -4.80 8.08 13.89
C LYS A 91 -5.69 7.45 12.83
N HIS A 92 -5.26 7.50 11.59
CA HIS A 92 -6.04 6.99 10.46
C HIS A 92 -5.15 6.24 9.48
N LEU A 93 -5.66 5.12 9.00
CA LEU A 93 -5.16 4.47 7.79
C LEU A 93 -6.08 4.88 6.66
N ARG A 94 -5.52 5.45 5.61
CA ARG A 94 -6.26 5.90 4.44
C ARG A 94 -5.87 5.06 3.24
N LEU A 95 -6.73 4.11 2.90
CA LEU A 95 -6.53 3.30 1.70
C LEU A 95 -7.12 4.04 0.51
N HIS A 96 -6.26 4.47 -0.39
CA HIS A 96 -6.69 5.16 -1.61
C HIS A 96 -7.02 4.15 -2.70
N LEU A 97 -8.20 4.29 -3.27
CA LEU A 97 -8.63 3.43 -4.36
C LEU A 97 -8.22 4.06 -5.69
N PRO A 98 -7.45 3.34 -6.50
CA PRO A 98 -7.11 3.86 -7.84
C PRO A 98 -8.36 3.92 -8.73
N PRO A 99 -8.31 4.71 -9.81
CA PRO A 99 -9.44 4.78 -10.75
C PRO A 99 -9.53 3.50 -11.56
N LEU A 100 -10.25 2.51 -11.04
CA LEU A 100 -10.40 1.20 -11.65
C LEU A 100 -11.63 1.19 -12.58
N PRO A 101 -11.44 1.00 -13.90
CA PRO A 101 -12.56 0.99 -14.82
C PRO A 101 -13.42 -0.26 -14.60
N GLY A 102 -14.73 -0.06 -14.48
CA GLY A 102 -15.66 -1.16 -14.25
C GLY A 102 -15.67 -1.68 -12.81
N LEU A 103 -15.19 -0.92 -11.86
CA LEU A 103 -15.21 -1.30 -10.44
C LEU A 103 -16.63 -1.48 -9.95
N ARG A 104 -16.95 -2.64 -9.40
CA ARG A 104 -18.28 -2.99 -8.86
C ARG A 104 -18.24 -3.38 -7.40
N ASP A 105 -17.13 -3.98 -6.96
CA ASP A 105 -17.03 -4.59 -5.65
C ASP A 105 -15.66 -4.29 -5.04
N VAL A 106 -15.66 -3.71 -3.85
CA VAL A 106 -14.45 -3.42 -3.09
C VAL A 106 -14.54 -4.13 -1.76
N THR A 107 -13.53 -4.94 -1.44
CA THR A 107 -13.45 -5.60 -0.15
C THR A 107 -12.12 -5.28 0.53
N LEU A 108 -12.20 -4.98 1.82
CA LEU A 108 -11.05 -4.77 2.68
C LEU A 108 -11.19 -5.70 3.89
N ASN A 109 -10.28 -6.66 4.01
CA ASN A 109 -10.31 -7.70 5.05
C ASN A 109 -11.66 -8.42 5.11
N GLY A 110 -12.25 -8.70 3.95
CA GLY A 110 -13.54 -9.38 3.85
C GLY A 110 -14.77 -8.49 4.02
N GLN A 111 -14.60 -7.22 4.35
CA GLN A 111 -15.71 -6.27 4.47
C GLN A 111 -15.91 -5.51 3.17
N ARG A 112 -17.16 -5.41 2.75
CA ARG A 112 -17.51 -4.66 1.56
C ARG A 112 -17.54 -3.16 1.81
N HIS A 113 -17.07 -2.41 0.83
CA HIS A 113 -17.12 -0.96 0.80
C HIS A 113 -17.73 -0.48 -0.51
N SER A 114 -18.24 0.75 -0.50
CA SER A 114 -18.80 1.34 -1.71
C SER A 114 -17.72 1.52 -2.78
N PRO A 115 -17.99 1.12 -4.04
CA PRO A 115 -17.05 1.35 -5.14
C PRO A 115 -16.91 2.82 -5.53
N ASP A 116 -17.80 3.68 -5.03
CA ASP A 116 -17.75 5.11 -5.33
C ASP A 116 -16.81 5.89 -4.41
N LEU A 117 -16.25 5.25 -3.40
CA LEU A 117 -15.31 5.90 -2.48
C LEU A 117 -13.95 6.07 -3.14
N ALA A 118 -13.40 7.29 -3.01
CA ALA A 118 -12.02 7.55 -3.44
C ALA A 118 -11.00 6.99 -2.43
N GLU A 119 -11.38 6.91 -1.15
CA GLU A 119 -10.55 6.35 -0.10
C GLU A 119 -11.39 5.67 0.98
N ILE A 120 -10.78 4.68 1.64
CA ILE A 120 -11.37 4.03 2.81
C ILE A 120 -10.54 4.46 4.02
N VAL A 121 -11.20 5.07 5.01
CA VAL A 121 -10.55 5.56 6.22
C VAL A 121 -10.81 4.61 7.36
N ILE A 122 -9.74 4.11 7.98
CA ILE A 122 -9.81 3.22 9.14
C ILE A 122 -9.25 3.97 10.35
N PRO A 123 -10.09 4.37 11.31
CA PRO A 123 -9.61 4.98 12.55
C PRO A 123 -8.87 3.96 13.42
N ALA A 124 -7.89 4.43 14.17
CA ALA A 124 -7.08 3.56 15.04
C ALA A 124 -7.93 2.74 16.02
N GLY A 125 -8.99 3.33 16.57
CA GLY A 125 -9.86 2.64 17.51
C GLY A 125 -10.63 1.46 16.94
N ARG A 126 -10.70 1.34 15.61
CA ARG A 126 -11.39 0.24 14.92
C ARG A 126 -10.43 -0.76 14.27
N ALA A 127 -9.14 -0.62 14.50
CA ALA A 127 -8.15 -1.49 13.88
C ALA A 127 -8.13 -2.91 14.47
N GLN A 128 -8.53 -3.08 15.71
CA GLN A 128 -8.47 -4.37 16.40
C GLN A 128 -9.24 -5.50 15.70
N PRO A 129 -10.50 -5.32 15.29
CA PRO A 129 -11.21 -6.36 14.53
C PRO A 129 -10.52 -6.69 13.20
N PHE A 130 -10.03 -5.68 12.50
CA PHE A 130 -9.30 -5.89 11.24
C PHE A 130 -8.03 -6.71 11.44
N LEU A 131 -7.31 -6.48 12.53
CA LEU A 131 -6.11 -7.25 12.86
C LEU A 131 -6.41 -8.73 13.03
N ARG A 132 -7.48 -9.09 13.71
CA ARG A 132 -7.86 -10.48 13.94
C ARG A 132 -8.18 -11.19 12.63
N GLU A 133 -8.98 -10.58 11.79
CA GLU A 133 -9.35 -11.14 10.49
C GLU A 133 -8.13 -11.29 9.58
N ALA A 134 -7.31 -10.25 9.50
CA ALA A 134 -6.13 -10.25 8.64
C ALA A 134 -5.15 -11.36 9.02
N LYS A 135 -4.89 -11.57 10.31
CA LYS A 135 -4.02 -12.64 10.77
C LYS A 135 -4.49 -14.02 10.35
N GLY A 136 -5.80 -14.25 10.34
CA GLY A 136 -6.36 -15.52 9.90
C GLY A 136 -6.28 -15.73 8.39
N LYS A 137 -6.27 -14.68 7.60
CA LYS A 137 -6.35 -14.73 6.13
C LYS A 137 -5.02 -14.60 5.41
N ILE A 138 -4.05 -13.90 5.99
CA ILE A 138 -2.77 -13.61 5.34
C ILE A 138 -1.71 -14.69 5.65
N ARG A 139 -1.94 -15.52 6.59
CA ARG A 139 -1.06 -16.64 6.90
C ARG A 139 -0.84 -17.57 5.73
#